data_71de88669ec5738200ad43220c40b64b
#
_entry.id   71de88669ec5738200ad43220c40b64b
#
_cell.length_a   1.000
_cell.length_b   1.000
_cell.length_c   1.000
_cell.angle_alpha   90.00
_cell.angle_beta   90.00
_cell.angle_gamma   90.00
#
_symmetry.space_group_name_H-M   'P 1'
#
loop_
_entity.id
_entity.type
_entity.pdbx_description
1 polymer ?
#
loop_
_entity_poly.entity_id
_entity_poly.type
_entity_poly.pdbx_seq_one_letter_code
_entity_poly.pdbx_strand_id
1 'polypeptide(L)'
;MDTLPNVNTRRGGNKPSHAGLTSNVSPQVQSPEAENSHTGVTSDFVPKANHQWFVLRILRNHLKAVTDAFKKANILYYIPMHYEKVEISGKKRLIEKPFLPGLVFAYMTRERTHDFVKQPAKTAGFLKYYTDKTKSIEPDTQLNPPVTIPDGRMKSFINVVETKNEHIMAASKDRCHFKSGDYFKVVCGDFKGVVGQVVRAAGQQRIAVELNGIGYVLTAYIPSDFMEKIEDGLIEQG
;
A
#
# COMPACT_ATOMS: atom_id res chain seq x y z
N MET A 1 -42.58 -34.48 65.55
CA MET A 1 -41.51 -35.15 66.31
C MET A 1 -40.23 -34.65 65.73
N ASP A 2 -39.74 -33.53 66.25
CA ASP A 2 -38.73 -33.51 67.29
C ASP A 2 -37.36 -33.99 66.70
N THR A 3 -36.27 -33.31 66.71
CA THR A 3 -35.75 -32.26 67.55
C THR A 3 -34.40 -31.76 66.95
N LEU A 4 -34.15 -30.48 66.94
CA LEU A 4 -32.84 -29.91 67.11
C LEU A 4 -32.29 -30.21 68.52
N PRO A 5 -31.06 -30.00 68.90
CA PRO A 5 -30.17 -28.89 68.79
C PRO A 5 -28.64 -29.29 68.74
N ASN A 6 -27.60 -28.53 68.75
CA ASN A 6 -27.16 -27.29 69.40
C ASN A 6 -25.66 -27.07 69.15
N VAL A 7 -25.22 -25.88 68.81
CA VAL A 7 -24.23 -24.97 69.34
C VAL A 7 -22.88 -25.52 69.93
N ASN A 8 -21.74 -25.03 69.41
CA ASN A 8 -20.83 -24.14 70.16
C ASN A 8 -19.52 -23.87 69.41
N THR A 9 -19.26 -22.65 69.00
CA THR A 9 -18.32 -21.62 69.48
C THR A 9 -16.89 -22.03 69.76
N ARG A 10 -15.94 -21.36 69.06
CA ARG A 10 -14.94 -20.41 69.55
C ARG A 10 -13.85 -20.16 68.51
N ARG A 11 -13.74 -18.92 68.05
CA ARG A 11 -12.79 -17.85 68.34
C ARG A 11 -11.32 -18.11 67.96
N GLY A 12 -10.83 -17.18 67.13
CA GLY A 12 -9.45 -16.75 67.00
C GLY A 12 -9.10 -16.55 65.57
N GLY A 13 -9.08 -15.44 64.96
CA GLY A 13 -8.37 -14.21 65.22
C GLY A 13 -7.08 -14.20 64.44
N ASN A 14 -7.08 -13.61 63.24
CA ASN A 14 -6.13 -12.58 62.87
C ASN A 14 -6.25 -12.22 61.36
N LYS A 15 -6.48 -10.98 61.07
CA LYS A 15 -6.08 -10.25 59.85
C LYS A 15 -4.56 -9.96 60.00
N PRO A 16 -3.81 -9.52 58.91
CA PRO A 16 -4.24 -8.90 57.69
C PRO A 16 -3.40 -9.24 56.41
N SER A 17 -3.83 -8.60 55.35
CA SER A 17 -3.03 -8.03 54.23
C SER A 17 -2.44 -8.98 53.19
N HIS A 18 -2.85 -8.88 52.01
CA HIS A 18 -2.41 -8.05 50.92
C HIS A 18 -3.19 -8.38 49.62
N ALA A 19 -3.67 -7.34 49.04
CA ALA A 19 -4.23 -7.30 47.70
C ALA A 19 -3.28 -7.93 46.68
N GLY A 20 -3.75 -8.95 45.98
CA GLY A 20 -3.19 -9.42 44.76
C GLY A 20 -4.19 -9.06 43.66
N LEU A 21 -4.07 -7.87 43.08
CA LEU A 21 -4.67 -7.51 41.83
C LEU A 21 -4.11 -8.44 40.75
N THR A 22 -4.82 -9.49 40.39
CA THR A 22 -4.58 -10.19 39.15
C THR A 22 -5.10 -9.32 38.03
N SER A 23 -4.21 -8.50 37.47
CA SER A 23 -4.39 -7.85 36.19
C SER A 23 -4.60 -8.93 35.16
N ASN A 24 -5.81 -8.98 34.63
CA ASN A 24 -6.11 -9.67 33.37
C ASN A 24 -5.32 -8.98 32.26
N VAL A 25 -4.09 -9.45 32.04
CA VAL A 25 -3.33 -9.16 30.84
C VAL A 25 -3.98 -9.97 29.73
N SER A 26 -4.78 -9.31 28.92
CA SER A 26 -5.17 -9.84 27.62
C SER A 26 -3.89 -10.25 26.89
N PRO A 27 -3.86 -11.43 26.23
CA PRO A 27 -2.69 -11.81 25.46
C PRO A 27 -2.51 -10.77 24.35
N GLN A 28 -1.47 -9.98 24.47
CA GLN A 28 -0.95 -9.20 23.36
C GLN A 28 -0.60 -10.21 22.28
N VAL A 29 -1.41 -10.23 21.24
CA VAL A 29 -1.03 -10.83 19.97
C VAL A 29 0.21 -10.05 19.53
N GLN A 30 1.37 -10.62 19.77
CA GLN A 30 2.60 -10.18 19.14
C GLN A 30 2.37 -10.37 17.67
N SER A 31 2.11 -9.27 16.98
CA SER A 31 2.21 -9.21 15.52
C SER A 31 3.64 -9.63 15.20
N PRO A 32 3.87 -10.67 14.37
CA PRO A 32 5.21 -10.90 13.89
C PRO A 32 5.66 -9.59 13.24
N GLU A 33 6.81 -9.09 13.63
CA GLU A 33 7.50 -8.02 12.92
C GLU A 33 7.63 -8.51 11.48
N ALA A 34 6.67 -8.11 10.66
CA ALA A 34 6.76 -8.29 9.23
C ALA A 34 7.91 -7.39 8.80
N GLU A 35 9.09 -8.00 8.66
CA GLU A 35 10.09 -7.42 7.78
C GLU A 35 9.34 -6.99 6.54
N ASN A 36 9.32 -5.69 6.25
CA ASN A 36 8.69 -5.11 5.07
C ASN A 36 9.40 -5.63 3.82
N SER A 37 9.18 -6.91 3.53
CA SER A 37 9.85 -7.65 2.47
C SER A 37 9.44 -7.22 1.06
N HIS A 38 8.46 -6.28 0.97
CA HIS A 38 7.85 -5.88 -0.28
C HIS A 38 8.22 -4.49 -0.77
N THR A 39 8.98 -3.72 0.02
CA THR A 39 9.39 -2.38 -0.37
C THR A 39 10.85 -2.13 -0.01
N GLY A 40 11.62 -1.65 -0.97
CA GLY A 40 12.91 -1.00 -0.71
C GLY A 40 12.76 0.52 -0.62
N VAL A 41 11.52 1.03 -0.52
CA VAL A 41 11.22 2.46 -0.50
C VAL A 41 11.04 2.91 0.94
N THR A 42 11.85 3.86 1.36
CA THR A 42 11.71 4.56 2.65
C THR A 42 11.15 5.95 2.41
N SER A 43 10.66 6.60 3.47
CA SER A 43 10.24 8.00 3.47
C SER A 43 11.32 8.96 2.93
N ASP A 44 12.58 8.54 2.99
CA ASP A 44 13.77 9.33 2.63
C ASP A 44 14.22 9.07 1.18
N PHE A 45 13.31 8.60 0.34
CA PHE A 45 13.59 8.39 -1.08
C PHE A 45 14.07 9.69 -1.74
N VAL A 46 15.27 9.65 -2.30
CA VAL A 46 15.86 10.76 -3.05
C VAL A 46 15.95 10.38 -4.52
N PRO A 47 15.33 11.18 -5.41
CA PRO A 47 15.41 10.96 -6.84
C PRO A 47 16.85 10.94 -7.35
N LYS A 48 17.15 10.05 -8.30
CA LYS A 48 18.46 9.95 -8.96
C LYS A 48 18.35 10.35 -10.43
N ALA A 49 19.37 11.00 -10.94
CA ALA A 49 19.44 11.34 -12.36
C ALA A 49 19.22 10.10 -13.26
N ASN A 50 18.47 10.26 -14.32
CA ASN A 50 18.17 9.23 -15.33
C ASN A 50 17.45 7.97 -14.78
N HIS A 51 16.99 7.99 -13.53
CA HIS A 51 16.15 6.93 -12.98
C HIS A 51 14.68 7.29 -13.11
N GLN A 52 13.85 6.28 -13.30
CA GLN A 52 12.40 6.40 -13.41
C GLN A 52 11.74 5.20 -12.74
N TRP A 53 10.50 5.36 -12.30
CA TRP A 53 9.66 4.26 -11.85
C TRP A 53 9.02 3.54 -13.03
N PHE A 54 9.59 2.42 -13.42
CA PHE A 54 9.02 1.55 -14.44
C PHE A 54 7.94 0.66 -13.84
N VAL A 55 6.83 0.53 -14.56
CA VAL A 55 5.79 -0.44 -14.23
C VAL A 55 6.11 -1.74 -14.96
N LEU A 56 6.26 -2.80 -14.19
CA LEU A 56 6.59 -4.12 -14.70
C LEU A 56 5.51 -5.13 -14.31
N ARG A 57 5.24 -6.07 -15.20
CA ARG A 57 4.28 -7.15 -14.98
C ARG A 57 5.01 -8.43 -14.58
N ILE A 58 4.59 -9.01 -13.46
CA ILE A 58 5.04 -10.31 -13.00
C ILE A 58 4.13 -11.39 -13.58
N LEU A 59 4.71 -12.36 -14.26
CA LEU A 59 3.97 -13.46 -14.87
C LEU A 59 3.87 -14.66 -13.91
N ARG A 60 2.75 -15.38 -13.97
CA ARG A 60 2.56 -16.68 -13.33
C ARG A 60 2.89 -16.75 -11.84
N ASN A 61 2.52 -15.74 -11.08
CA ASN A 61 2.65 -15.72 -9.62
C ASN A 61 4.10 -15.90 -9.09
N HIS A 62 5.11 -15.46 -9.87
CA HIS A 62 6.53 -15.55 -9.50
C HIS A 62 7.03 -14.33 -8.70
N LEU A 63 6.20 -13.80 -7.81
CA LEU A 63 6.51 -12.60 -7.02
C LEU A 63 7.82 -12.76 -6.26
N LYS A 64 7.98 -13.87 -5.52
CA LYS A 64 9.17 -14.12 -4.73
C LYS A 64 10.44 -14.17 -5.59
N ALA A 65 10.44 -14.88 -6.71
CA ALA A 65 11.61 -14.97 -7.59
C ALA A 65 12.03 -13.59 -8.14
N VAL A 66 11.04 -12.73 -8.49
CA VAL A 66 11.30 -11.39 -8.99
C VAL A 66 11.85 -10.48 -7.88
N THR A 67 11.29 -10.53 -6.68
CA THR A 67 11.76 -9.72 -5.54
C THR A 67 13.16 -10.14 -5.09
N ASP A 68 13.46 -11.44 -5.06
CA ASP A 68 14.79 -11.94 -4.72
C ASP A 68 15.83 -11.48 -5.77
N ALA A 69 15.46 -11.46 -7.06
CA ALA A 69 16.32 -10.92 -8.12
C ALA A 69 16.56 -9.44 -7.97
N PHE A 70 15.55 -8.64 -7.61
CA PHE A 70 15.70 -7.21 -7.34
C PHE A 70 16.60 -6.95 -6.13
N LYS A 71 16.39 -7.67 -5.03
CA LYS A 71 17.24 -7.58 -3.84
C LYS A 71 18.70 -7.89 -4.17
N LYS A 72 18.96 -9.00 -4.87
CA LYS A 72 20.30 -9.41 -5.30
C LYS A 72 20.99 -8.38 -6.20
N ALA A 73 20.22 -7.70 -7.05
CA ALA A 73 20.72 -6.67 -7.95
C ALA A 73 20.75 -5.26 -7.32
N ASN A 74 20.38 -5.12 -6.05
CA ASN A 74 20.23 -3.85 -5.34
C ASN A 74 19.37 -2.84 -6.13
N ILE A 75 18.18 -3.31 -6.56
CA ILE A 75 17.20 -2.50 -7.27
C ILE A 75 16.13 -2.06 -6.28
N LEU A 76 15.86 -0.76 -6.23
CA LEU A 76 14.74 -0.23 -5.48
C LEU A 76 13.44 -0.60 -6.18
N TYR A 77 12.50 -1.19 -5.45
CA TYR A 77 11.20 -1.59 -5.98
C TYR A 77 10.09 -1.36 -4.96
N TYR A 78 8.85 -1.29 -5.45
CA TYR A 78 7.65 -1.18 -4.64
C TYR A 78 6.58 -2.14 -5.16
N ILE A 79 5.99 -2.89 -4.26
CA ILE A 79 4.81 -3.73 -4.50
C ILE A 79 3.73 -3.23 -3.55
N PRO A 80 2.67 -2.61 -4.08
CA PRO A 80 1.59 -2.10 -3.24
C PRO A 80 0.84 -3.28 -2.61
N MET A 81 0.81 -3.32 -1.28
CA MET A 81 0.11 -4.35 -0.52
C MET A 81 -1.03 -3.73 0.27
N HIS A 82 -2.13 -4.46 0.44
CA HIS A 82 -3.25 -4.05 1.27
C HIS A 82 -3.78 -5.24 2.06
N TYR A 83 -4.54 -4.94 3.11
CA TYR A 83 -5.20 -5.96 3.91
C TYR A 83 -6.64 -6.14 3.47
N GLU A 84 -7.04 -7.40 3.27
CA GLU A 84 -8.40 -7.78 2.94
C GLU A 84 -8.97 -8.74 3.99
N LYS A 85 -10.19 -8.48 4.46
CA LYS A 85 -10.92 -9.37 5.34
C LYS A 85 -11.49 -10.52 4.53
N VAL A 86 -10.99 -11.74 4.72
CA VAL A 86 -11.43 -12.94 4.02
C VAL A 86 -12.01 -13.93 5.02
N GLU A 87 -13.08 -14.60 4.65
CA GLU A 87 -13.64 -15.70 5.45
C GLU A 87 -12.99 -17.02 5.01
N ILE A 88 -12.29 -17.66 5.94
CA ILE A 88 -11.66 -18.97 5.74
C ILE A 88 -12.21 -19.91 6.80
N SER A 89 -12.89 -20.97 6.37
CA SER A 89 -13.50 -21.98 7.26
C SER A 89 -14.42 -21.36 8.34
N GLY A 90 -15.27 -20.40 7.95
CA GLY A 90 -16.20 -19.71 8.85
C GLY A 90 -15.56 -18.69 9.80
N LYS A 91 -14.26 -18.41 9.66
CA LYS A 91 -13.55 -17.42 10.47
C LYS A 91 -13.05 -16.27 9.60
N LYS A 92 -13.36 -15.04 9.99
CA LYS A 92 -12.82 -13.83 9.34
C LYS A 92 -11.34 -13.69 9.68
N ARG A 93 -10.50 -13.63 8.65
CA ARG A 93 -9.06 -13.39 8.77
C ARG A 93 -8.67 -12.18 7.94
N LEU A 94 -7.72 -11.41 8.44
CA LEU A 94 -7.09 -10.32 7.71
C LEU A 94 -5.89 -10.92 6.97
N ILE A 95 -5.91 -10.87 5.65
CA ILE A 95 -4.78 -11.35 4.82
C ILE A 95 -4.21 -10.22 3.99
N GLU A 96 -2.91 -10.23 3.84
CA GLU A 96 -2.19 -9.28 3.00
C GLU A 96 -2.20 -9.75 1.55
N LYS A 97 -2.59 -8.86 0.64
CA LYS A 97 -2.67 -9.13 -0.80
C LYS A 97 -2.09 -7.96 -1.60
N PRO A 98 -1.56 -8.21 -2.80
CA PRO A 98 -1.21 -7.12 -3.70
C PRO A 98 -2.42 -6.25 -4.04
N PHE A 99 -2.31 -4.94 -3.83
CA PHE A 99 -3.34 -3.95 -4.18
C PHE A 99 -3.54 -3.84 -5.70
N LEU A 100 -2.45 -3.98 -6.46
CA LEU A 100 -2.43 -4.08 -7.92
C LEU A 100 -1.82 -5.44 -8.32
N PRO A 101 -2.64 -6.50 -8.47
CA PRO A 101 -2.13 -7.85 -8.69
C PRO A 101 -1.25 -7.95 -9.94
N GLY A 102 -0.11 -8.60 -9.80
CA GLY A 102 0.81 -8.86 -10.89
C GLY A 102 1.63 -7.65 -11.36
N LEU A 103 1.57 -6.52 -10.67
CA LEU A 103 2.39 -5.35 -10.94
C LEU A 103 3.46 -5.15 -9.87
N VAL A 104 4.61 -4.67 -10.30
CA VAL A 104 5.70 -4.19 -9.47
C VAL A 104 6.25 -2.90 -10.08
N PHE A 105 6.59 -1.95 -9.23
CA PHE A 105 7.20 -0.68 -9.60
C PHE A 105 8.67 -0.76 -9.28
N ALA A 106 9.54 -0.54 -10.27
CA ALA A 106 10.99 -0.65 -10.10
C ALA A 106 11.66 0.65 -10.52
N TYR A 107 12.55 1.17 -9.66
CA TYR A 107 13.25 2.42 -9.86
C TYR A 107 14.64 2.18 -10.46
N MET A 108 14.77 2.44 -11.75
CA MET A 108 15.97 2.13 -12.53
C MET A 108 16.17 3.13 -13.66
N THR A 109 17.35 3.05 -14.31
CA THR A 109 17.53 3.66 -15.63
C THR A 109 16.85 2.83 -16.72
N ARG A 110 16.58 3.41 -17.89
CA ARG A 110 15.94 2.70 -19.01
C ARG A 110 16.79 1.51 -19.48
N GLU A 111 18.11 1.70 -19.59
CA GLU A 111 19.06 0.67 -20.03
C GLU A 111 19.08 -0.51 -19.06
N ARG A 112 19.18 -0.21 -17.76
CA ARG A 112 19.19 -1.25 -16.72
C ARG A 112 17.88 -2.03 -16.67
N THR A 113 16.74 -1.34 -16.87
CA THR A 113 15.44 -1.99 -16.93
C THR A 113 15.35 -2.92 -18.14
N HIS A 114 15.83 -2.46 -19.31
CA HIS A 114 15.86 -3.26 -20.51
C HIS A 114 16.68 -4.54 -20.34
N ASP A 115 17.91 -4.41 -19.83
CA ASP A 115 18.77 -5.54 -19.55
C ASP A 115 18.14 -6.52 -18.56
N PHE A 116 17.47 -5.99 -17.54
CA PHE A 116 16.86 -6.80 -16.50
C PHE A 116 15.63 -7.58 -17.01
N VAL A 117 14.81 -6.94 -17.85
CA VAL A 117 13.62 -7.58 -18.42
C VAL A 117 13.97 -8.56 -19.54
N LYS A 118 14.98 -8.24 -20.37
CA LYS A 118 15.38 -9.08 -21.53
C LYS A 118 16.34 -10.22 -21.21
N GLN A 119 16.96 -10.24 -20.02
CA GLN A 119 17.85 -11.34 -19.63
C GLN A 119 17.10 -12.41 -18.82
N PRO A 120 16.68 -13.53 -19.46
CA PRO A 120 15.94 -14.59 -18.76
C PRO A 120 16.71 -15.19 -17.57
N ALA A 121 18.04 -15.17 -17.63
CA ALA A 121 18.89 -15.65 -16.54
C ALA A 121 18.68 -14.87 -15.21
N LYS A 122 18.24 -13.62 -15.26
CA LYS A 122 18.01 -12.79 -14.06
C LYS A 122 16.63 -12.94 -13.48
N THR A 123 15.62 -13.10 -14.32
CA THR A 123 14.20 -13.10 -13.92
C THR A 123 13.45 -14.36 -14.34
N ALA A 124 14.18 -15.36 -14.89
CA ALA A 124 13.60 -16.57 -15.47
C ALA A 124 12.47 -16.30 -16.49
N GLY A 125 12.47 -15.12 -17.14
CA GLY A 125 11.44 -14.70 -18.09
C GLY A 125 10.09 -14.33 -17.45
N PHE A 126 10.02 -14.22 -16.13
CA PHE A 126 8.77 -13.92 -15.42
C PHE A 126 8.45 -12.43 -15.31
N LEU A 127 9.30 -11.56 -15.81
CA LEU A 127 9.14 -10.10 -15.75
C LEU A 127 9.00 -9.55 -17.17
N LYS A 128 7.99 -8.69 -17.38
CA LYS A 128 7.76 -7.98 -18.64
C LYS A 128 7.43 -6.52 -18.38
N TYR A 129 7.67 -5.66 -19.37
CA TYR A 129 7.15 -4.31 -19.35
C TYR A 129 5.62 -4.28 -19.30
N TYR A 130 5.08 -3.36 -18.52
CA TYR A 130 3.74 -2.87 -18.72
C TYR A 130 3.82 -1.72 -19.70
N THR A 131 3.20 -1.86 -20.88
CA THR A 131 3.34 -0.90 -21.98
C THR A 131 2.10 -0.04 -22.13
N ASP A 132 2.30 1.20 -22.55
CA ASP A 132 1.23 2.16 -22.82
C ASP A 132 0.67 1.97 -24.23
N LYS A 133 -0.43 1.26 -24.33
CA LYS A 133 -1.10 0.96 -25.60
C LYS A 133 -1.77 2.19 -26.25
N THR A 134 -1.84 3.32 -25.55
CA THR A 134 -2.40 4.57 -26.10
C THR A 134 -1.36 5.37 -26.88
N LYS A 135 -0.09 5.04 -26.72
CA LYS A 135 1.04 5.67 -27.43
C LYS A 135 1.44 4.88 -28.66
N SER A 136 2.03 5.57 -29.61
CA SER A 136 2.56 4.95 -30.84
C SER A 136 3.64 3.92 -30.53
N ILE A 137 3.75 2.90 -31.38
CA ILE A 137 4.80 1.89 -31.31
C ILE A 137 6.17 2.56 -31.55
N GLU A 138 7.13 2.27 -30.69
CA GLU A 138 8.51 2.74 -30.87
C GLU A 138 9.18 2.01 -32.03
N PRO A 139 9.79 2.73 -33.02
CA PRO A 139 10.39 2.10 -34.19
C PRO A 139 11.47 1.07 -33.86
N ASP A 140 12.28 1.35 -32.83
CA ASP A 140 13.45 0.54 -32.47
C ASP A 140 13.06 -0.77 -31.78
N THR A 141 11.99 -0.76 -31.01
CA THR A 141 11.56 -1.93 -30.21
C THR A 141 10.39 -2.69 -30.80
N GLN A 142 9.68 -2.08 -31.77
CA GLN A 142 8.41 -2.56 -32.31
C GLN A 142 7.33 -2.82 -31.23
N LEU A 143 7.43 -2.11 -30.10
CA LEU A 143 6.50 -2.21 -28.97
C LEU A 143 6.00 -0.81 -28.57
N ASN A 144 4.84 -0.78 -27.92
CA ASN A 144 4.43 0.45 -27.24
C ASN A 144 5.43 0.78 -26.12
N PRO A 145 5.66 2.08 -25.84
CA PRO A 145 6.62 2.49 -24.82
C PRO A 145 6.25 1.93 -23.42
N PRO A 146 7.26 1.61 -22.62
CA PRO A 146 7.04 1.24 -21.24
C PRO A 146 6.32 2.33 -20.44
N VAL A 147 5.39 1.94 -19.59
CA VAL A 147 4.75 2.87 -18.65
C VAL A 147 5.76 3.24 -17.56
N THR A 148 5.90 4.53 -17.32
CA THR A 148 6.66 5.09 -16.20
C THR A 148 5.76 6.02 -15.36
N ILE A 149 6.04 6.08 -14.07
CA ILE A 149 5.34 6.96 -13.13
C ILE A 149 6.30 8.05 -12.66
N PRO A 150 5.94 9.34 -12.77
CA PRO A 150 6.72 10.43 -12.20
C PRO A 150 6.92 10.28 -10.68
N ASP A 151 8.05 10.73 -10.17
CA ASP A 151 8.44 10.56 -8.76
C ASP A 151 7.39 11.12 -7.78
N GLY A 152 6.85 12.32 -8.03
CA GLY A 152 5.82 12.93 -7.20
C GLY A 152 4.50 12.14 -7.16
N ARG A 153 4.09 11.58 -8.32
CA ARG A 153 2.91 10.70 -8.36
C ARG A 153 3.18 9.37 -7.66
N MET A 154 4.38 8.81 -7.84
CA MET A 154 4.76 7.57 -7.16
C MET A 154 4.79 7.76 -5.64
N LYS A 155 5.32 8.89 -5.16
CA LYS A 155 5.29 9.25 -3.73
C LYS A 155 3.87 9.36 -3.20
N SER A 156 2.98 10.07 -3.92
CA SER A 156 1.57 10.18 -3.54
C SER A 156 0.87 8.82 -3.52
N PHE A 157 1.17 7.95 -4.49
CA PHE A 157 0.65 6.59 -4.56
C PHE A 157 1.11 5.75 -3.36
N ILE A 158 2.40 5.75 -3.06
CA ILE A 158 2.97 5.05 -1.90
C ILE A 158 2.29 5.56 -0.62
N ASN A 159 2.20 6.88 -0.44
CA ASN A 159 1.57 7.47 0.74
C ASN A 159 0.11 7.02 0.90
N VAL A 160 -0.65 6.89 -0.19
CA VAL A 160 -2.04 6.39 -0.10
C VAL A 160 -2.07 4.94 0.35
N VAL A 161 -1.26 4.07 -0.25
CA VAL A 161 -1.29 2.63 0.05
C VAL A 161 -0.75 2.32 1.44
N GLU A 162 0.32 2.99 1.87
CA GLU A 162 0.95 2.78 3.18
C GLU A 162 0.08 3.25 4.36
N THR A 163 -0.97 4.04 4.13
CA THR A 163 -1.97 4.29 5.19
C THR A 163 -2.66 3.01 5.63
N LYS A 164 -2.61 1.95 4.81
CA LYS A 164 -3.33 0.68 5.05
C LYS A 164 -4.83 0.87 5.32
N ASN A 165 -5.38 2.00 4.89
CA ASN A 165 -6.78 2.34 5.08
C ASN A 165 -7.65 1.40 4.22
N GLU A 166 -8.65 0.76 4.84
CA GLU A 166 -9.50 -0.22 4.15
C GLU A 166 -10.43 0.39 3.07
N HIS A 167 -10.53 1.72 3.02
CA HIS A 167 -11.38 2.43 2.07
C HIS A 167 -10.63 2.99 0.85
N ILE A 168 -9.32 2.77 0.74
CA ILE A 168 -8.61 3.06 -0.51
C ILE A 168 -9.08 2.12 -1.62
N MET A 169 -9.06 2.59 -2.85
CA MET A 169 -9.52 1.77 -3.98
C MET A 169 -8.75 2.08 -5.26
N ALA A 170 -8.57 1.05 -6.08
CA ALA A 170 -8.15 1.23 -7.47
C ALA A 170 -9.39 1.50 -8.33
N ALA A 171 -9.28 2.44 -9.27
CA ALA A 171 -10.36 2.80 -10.17
C ALA A 171 -9.85 3.08 -11.59
N SER A 172 -10.69 2.78 -12.57
CA SER A 172 -10.50 3.24 -13.96
C SER A 172 -11.09 4.64 -14.13
N LYS A 173 -10.68 5.33 -15.17
CA LYS A 173 -11.11 6.72 -15.45
C LYS A 173 -12.63 6.88 -15.55
N ASP A 174 -13.30 5.91 -16.12
CA ASP A 174 -14.76 5.88 -16.29
C ASP A 174 -15.55 5.81 -14.96
N ARG A 175 -14.90 5.35 -13.90
CA ARG A 175 -15.48 5.29 -12.55
C ARG A 175 -15.20 6.52 -11.69
N CYS A 176 -14.42 7.47 -12.20
CA CYS A 176 -14.05 8.69 -11.52
C CYS A 176 -14.83 9.88 -12.10
N HIS A 177 -15.66 10.52 -11.28
CA HIS A 177 -16.30 11.77 -11.63
C HIS A 177 -15.43 12.93 -11.14
N PHE A 178 -14.59 13.45 -12.02
CA PHE A 178 -13.72 14.59 -11.70
C PHE A 178 -14.56 15.85 -11.57
N LYS A 179 -14.37 16.60 -10.47
CA LYS A 179 -15.08 17.87 -10.24
C LYS A 179 -14.47 19.02 -11.05
N SER A 180 -13.15 19.05 -11.15
CA SER A 180 -12.37 19.99 -11.93
C SER A 180 -11.10 19.32 -12.39
N GLY A 181 -10.35 19.93 -13.33
CA GLY A 181 -9.00 19.49 -13.68
C GLY A 181 -7.94 19.86 -12.66
N ASP A 182 -8.33 20.58 -11.59
CA ASP A 182 -7.38 21.10 -10.60
C ASP A 182 -6.78 20.02 -9.73
N TYR A 183 -5.54 20.25 -9.33
CA TYR A 183 -4.83 19.40 -8.37
C TYR A 183 -4.89 19.99 -6.97
N PHE A 184 -4.93 19.10 -6.00
CA PHE A 184 -4.98 19.42 -4.59
C PHE A 184 -3.95 18.61 -3.82
N LYS A 185 -3.42 19.22 -2.78
CA LYS A 185 -2.56 18.58 -1.78
C LYS A 185 -3.33 18.39 -0.49
N VAL A 186 -3.27 17.22 0.08
CA VAL A 186 -3.84 16.95 1.41
C VAL A 186 -2.88 17.49 2.47
N VAL A 187 -3.38 18.36 3.34
CA VAL A 187 -2.57 19.06 4.36
C VAL A 187 -2.76 18.49 5.77
N CYS A 188 -3.81 17.71 5.99
CA CYS A 188 -4.14 17.10 7.29
C CYS A 188 -4.59 15.64 7.18
N GLY A 189 -4.55 14.91 8.30
CA GLY A 189 -5.02 13.52 8.42
C GLY A 189 -4.07 12.48 7.84
N ASP A 190 -4.57 11.24 7.73
CA ASP A 190 -3.79 10.07 7.34
C ASP A 190 -3.16 10.17 5.95
N PHE A 191 -3.77 10.93 5.06
CA PHE A 191 -3.31 11.13 3.69
C PHE A 191 -2.49 12.42 3.50
N LYS A 192 -2.00 13.03 4.58
CA LYS A 192 -1.18 14.24 4.50
C LYS A 192 -0.03 14.10 3.52
N GLY A 193 0.12 15.06 2.62
CA GLY A 193 1.16 15.10 1.59
C GLY A 193 0.77 14.44 0.27
N VAL A 194 -0.37 13.74 0.20
CA VAL A 194 -0.89 13.19 -1.06
C VAL A 194 -1.32 14.32 -1.98
N VAL A 195 -0.89 14.22 -3.25
CA VAL A 195 -1.24 15.16 -4.31
C VAL A 195 -2.04 14.41 -5.39
N GLY A 196 -3.14 14.98 -5.84
CA GLY A 196 -3.96 14.42 -6.89
C GLY A 196 -5.18 15.26 -7.21
N GLN A 197 -6.07 14.75 -8.04
CA GLN A 197 -7.29 15.44 -8.46
C GLN A 197 -8.48 15.06 -7.56
N VAL A 198 -9.35 16.03 -7.30
CA VAL A 198 -10.60 15.77 -6.55
C VAL A 198 -11.59 15.03 -7.42
N VAL A 199 -12.04 13.90 -6.94
CA VAL A 199 -13.07 13.08 -7.58
C VAL A 199 -14.23 12.78 -6.64
N ARG A 200 -15.38 12.47 -7.20
CA ARG A 200 -16.47 11.82 -6.48
C ARG A 200 -16.54 10.37 -6.91
N ALA A 201 -16.30 9.47 -5.97
CA ALA A 201 -16.38 8.04 -6.21
C ALA A 201 -17.11 7.36 -5.02
N ALA A 202 -18.00 6.41 -5.31
CA ALA A 202 -18.85 5.75 -4.31
C ALA A 202 -19.60 6.75 -3.40
N GLY A 203 -20.09 7.86 -3.97
CA GLY A 203 -20.82 8.90 -3.24
C GLY A 203 -19.96 9.85 -2.37
N GLN A 204 -18.65 9.61 -2.30
CA GLN A 204 -17.73 10.35 -1.43
C GLN A 204 -16.71 11.17 -2.22
N GLN A 205 -16.27 12.29 -1.63
CA GLN A 205 -15.18 13.10 -2.12
C GLN A 205 -13.85 12.43 -1.76
N ARG A 206 -12.95 12.27 -2.73
CA ARG A 206 -11.66 11.60 -2.60
C ARG A 206 -10.61 12.32 -3.41
N ILE A 207 -9.34 12.05 -3.13
CA ILE A 207 -8.24 12.42 -4.03
C ILE A 207 -7.89 11.20 -4.90
N ALA A 208 -7.80 11.43 -6.19
CA ALA A 208 -7.36 10.47 -7.19
C ALA A 208 -5.91 10.75 -7.57
N VAL A 209 -5.05 9.79 -7.33
CA VAL A 209 -3.66 9.77 -7.79
C VAL A 209 -3.62 8.97 -9.09
N GLU A 210 -3.25 9.62 -10.17
CA GLU A 210 -3.13 8.97 -11.47
C GLU A 210 -1.87 8.11 -11.55
N LEU A 211 -2.05 6.87 -11.99
CA LEU A 211 -0.96 5.98 -12.38
C LEU A 211 -0.99 5.84 -13.90
N ASN A 212 -0.09 6.53 -14.58
CA ASN A 212 -0.04 6.64 -16.03
C ASN A 212 -0.35 5.32 -16.73
N GLY A 213 -1.38 5.28 -17.58
CA GLY A 213 -1.74 4.10 -18.36
C GLY A 213 -2.28 2.89 -17.58
N ILE A 214 -2.34 2.95 -16.22
CA ILE A 214 -2.87 1.89 -15.38
C ILE A 214 -4.27 2.24 -14.88
N GLY A 215 -4.45 3.48 -14.38
CA GLY A 215 -5.69 3.96 -13.78
C GLY A 215 -5.42 4.94 -12.63
N TYR A 216 -6.28 4.93 -11.64
CA TYR A 216 -6.23 5.82 -10.48
C TYR A 216 -6.23 5.03 -9.18
N VAL A 217 -5.52 5.56 -8.19
CA VAL A 217 -5.66 5.12 -6.80
C VAL A 217 -6.36 6.23 -6.02
N LEU A 218 -7.44 5.88 -5.36
CA LEU A 218 -8.29 6.81 -4.64
C LEU A 218 -8.06 6.67 -3.14
N THR A 219 -7.95 7.80 -2.45
CA THR A 219 -7.95 7.85 -0.99
C THR A 219 -9.29 7.39 -0.41
N ALA A 220 -9.41 7.28 0.89
CA ALA A 220 -10.69 7.34 1.59
C ALA A 220 -11.32 8.73 1.43
N TYR A 221 -12.48 8.97 2.06
CA TYR A 221 -13.09 10.30 2.11
C TYR A 221 -12.12 11.34 2.69
N ILE A 222 -12.04 12.51 2.05
CA ILE A 222 -11.24 13.65 2.51
C ILE A 222 -12.15 14.87 2.64
N PRO A 223 -12.24 15.49 3.83
CA PRO A 223 -12.92 16.77 4.01
C PRO A 223 -12.31 17.89 3.15
N SER A 224 -13.12 18.82 2.68
CA SER A 224 -12.63 19.95 1.84
C SER A 224 -11.58 20.79 2.56
N ASP A 225 -11.73 20.99 3.87
CA ASP A 225 -10.82 21.77 4.70
C ASP A 225 -9.43 21.11 4.88
N PHE A 226 -9.30 19.85 4.47
CA PHE A 226 -8.04 19.11 4.50
C PHE A 226 -7.26 19.19 3.19
N MET A 227 -7.76 19.97 2.23
CA MET A 227 -7.19 20.06 0.88
C MET A 227 -6.88 21.51 0.51
N GLU A 228 -5.69 21.73 -0.01
CA GLU A 228 -5.28 23.00 -0.61
C GLU A 228 -5.09 22.82 -2.12
N LYS A 229 -5.63 23.76 -2.90
CA LYS A 229 -5.41 23.78 -4.35
C LYS A 229 -3.95 24.13 -4.62
N ILE A 230 -3.34 23.41 -5.54
CA ILE A 230 -1.97 23.68 -6.00
C ILE A 230 -1.94 24.00 -7.49
N GLU A 231 -0.94 24.77 -7.92
CA GLU A 231 -0.71 25.08 -9.32
C GLU A 231 -0.13 23.86 -10.04
N ASP A 232 -0.51 23.67 -11.32
CA ASP A 232 -0.16 22.48 -12.12
C ASP A 232 1.36 22.24 -12.23
N GLY A 233 2.19 23.27 -12.14
CA GLY A 233 3.66 23.15 -12.23
C GLY A 233 4.35 22.46 -11.05
N LEU A 234 3.65 22.21 -9.94
CA LEU A 234 4.22 21.58 -8.73
C LEU A 234 4.01 20.07 -8.66
N ILE A 235 3.31 19.48 -9.61
CA ILE A 235 2.90 18.08 -9.60
C ILE A 235 4.05 17.13 -9.91
N GLU A 236 5.04 17.58 -10.68
CA GLU A 236 6.16 16.74 -11.16
C GLU A 236 7.42 16.83 -10.27
N GLN A 237 7.48 17.80 -9.36
CA GLN A 237 8.66 18.12 -8.55
C GLN A 237 8.58 17.62 -7.08
N GLY A 238 7.50 16.93 -6.70
CA GLY A 238 7.25 16.49 -5.32
C GLY A 238 7.74 15.10 -4.98
#